data_866c02a37b6f8390ca2789f2ff6e7a0d
#
_entry.id   866c02a37b6f8390ca2789f2ff6e7a0d
#
_cell.length_a   1.000
_cell.length_b   1.000
_cell.length_c   1.000
_cell.angle_alpha   90.00
_cell.angle_beta   90.00
_cell.angle_gamma   90.00
#
_symmetry.space_group_name_H-M   'P 1'
#
loop_
_entity.id
_entity.type
_entity.pdbx_description
1 polymer ?
#
loop_
_entity_poly.entity_id
_entity_poly.type
_entity_poly.pdbx_seq_one_letter_code
_entity_poly.pdbx_strand_id
1 'polypeptide(L)'
;MSETIVTLKKGEGRTLKAGGMWVFDNEIESITGRFENGSIVTVHDFDGYPMGRGFINQNSRIRIRLMTRNVHQEIDHEFLRERVKTAWEYRKKTVDTGSCRVIFGEADFLPGLVIDKFSDVLVVESLALGIDRFKLEIVDLLKEELRKDGIEIRGVYERSDAKVRLNEGMERIKGFLSEEFDTNVQIEENGVKYLVDVKDGQKTGFFLDQKYNRLAIQKLCKDARVLDCFTHTGSFALNAAVAGAREVTGVDASEPAVAQAVKNAELNGVQGRAKFICRDVFELLPELEKQGEKYDVVILDPPAFTKSRNSVKNAIKGYREINLRGMKLVKDGGFLATCSCSHFMTYELFTETIGQAARNVHKRLRQVEFRTQAPDHPILWAADESYYLKFYIFQVVDEK
;
A
#
# COMPACT_ATOMS: atom_id res chain seq x y z
N MET A 1 39.51 -4.96 4.31
CA MET A 1 39.23 -5.67 3.03
C MET A 1 39.19 -4.60 1.94
N SER A 2 39.70 -4.88 0.72
CA SER A 2 39.57 -3.94 -0.38
C SER A 2 38.12 -3.69 -0.72
N GLU A 3 37.76 -2.46 -0.98
CA GLU A 3 36.41 -2.05 -1.39
C GLU A 3 35.99 -2.81 -2.64
N THR A 4 34.74 -3.30 -2.65
CA THR A 4 34.16 -3.96 -3.84
C THR A 4 33.48 -2.91 -4.71
N ILE A 5 33.93 -2.81 -5.96
CA ILE A 5 33.46 -1.84 -6.95
C ILE A 5 32.68 -2.58 -8.04
N VAL A 6 31.49 -2.09 -8.33
CA VAL A 6 30.63 -2.56 -9.44
C VAL A 6 30.59 -1.48 -10.50
N THR A 7 31.05 -1.81 -11.71
CA THR A 7 31.06 -0.89 -12.85
C THR A 7 29.90 -1.18 -13.78
N LEU A 8 29.14 -0.16 -14.14
CA LEU A 8 28.01 -0.28 -15.07
C LEU A 8 28.48 -0.23 -16.53
N LYS A 9 27.69 -0.84 -17.40
CA LYS A 9 27.89 -0.77 -18.85
C LYS A 9 27.72 0.65 -19.37
N LYS A 10 28.37 0.94 -20.49
CA LYS A 10 28.21 2.21 -21.20
C LYS A 10 26.73 2.43 -21.61
N GLY A 11 26.20 3.58 -21.21
CA GLY A 11 24.80 3.95 -21.49
C GLY A 11 23.79 3.49 -20.44
N GLU A 12 24.22 2.67 -19.46
CA GLU A 12 23.39 2.24 -18.33
C GLU A 12 23.51 3.20 -17.12
N GLY A 13 22.74 2.92 -16.05
CA GLY A 13 22.70 3.79 -14.87
C GLY A 13 21.87 5.06 -15.04
N ARG A 14 21.06 5.18 -16.08
CA ARG A 14 20.18 6.34 -16.30
C ARG A 14 19.17 6.51 -15.19
N THR A 15 18.57 5.39 -14.74
CA THR A 15 17.64 5.38 -13.61
C THR A 15 18.30 5.88 -12.34
N LEU A 16 19.55 5.45 -12.07
CA LEU A 16 20.30 5.96 -10.93
C LEU A 16 20.53 7.47 -11.05
N LYS A 17 20.97 7.97 -12.22
CA LYS A 17 21.18 9.41 -12.45
C LYS A 17 19.89 10.22 -12.26
N ALA A 18 18.76 9.66 -12.58
CA ALA A 18 17.43 10.26 -12.37
C ALA A 18 16.93 10.19 -10.91
N GLY A 19 17.65 9.54 -10.00
CA GLY A 19 17.27 9.44 -8.60
C GLY A 19 16.84 8.04 -8.13
N GLY A 20 16.72 7.06 -9.04
CA GLY A 20 16.40 5.68 -8.71
C GLY A 20 17.46 4.99 -7.85
N MET A 21 17.10 3.87 -7.24
CA MET A 21 17.97 3.19 -6.27
C MET A 21 18.35 1.77 -6.70
N TRP A 22 17.87 1.29 -7.85
CA TRP A 22 18.07 -0.07 -8.31
C TRP A 22 19.07 -0.16 -9.47
N VAL A 23 19.93 -1.17 -9.40
CA VAL A 23 20.76 -1.62 -10.51
C VAL A 23 20.37 -3.04 -10.85
N PHE A 24 20.01 -3.28 -12.10
CA PHE A 24 19.65 -4.60 -12.57
C PHE A 24 20.88 -5.39 -13.02
N ASP A 25 20.77 -6.71 -13.03
CA ASP A 25 21.83 -7.63 -13.40
C ASP A 25 22.40 -7.37 -14.80
N ASN A 26 21.54 -7.00 -15.75
CA ASN A 26 21.92 -6.72 -17.14
C ASN A 26 22.64 -5.37 -17.33
N GLU A 27 22.61 -4.47 -16.33
CA GLU A 27 23.30 -3.17 -16.38
C GLU A 27 24.79 -3.23 -16.00
N ILE A 28 25.23 -4.36 -15.38
CA ILE A 28 26.58 -4.50 -14.83
C ILE A 28 27.56 -4.99 -15.89
N GLU A 29 28.69 -4.28 -16.03
CA GLU A 29 29.83 -4.66 -16.87
C GLU A 29 30.79 -5.57 -16.12
N SER A 30 31.21 -5.15 -14.90
CA SER A 30 32.20 -5.88 -14.11
C SER A 30 32.03 -5.66 -12.61
N ILE A 31 32.58 -6.59 -11.82
CA ILE A 31 32.66 -6.48 -10.36
C ILE A 31 34.10 -6.76 -9.98
N THR A 32 34.74 -5.82 -9.28
CA THR A 32 36.12 -5.93 -8.79
C THR A 32 36.12 -5.98 -7.27
N GLY A 33 36.83 -6.93 -6.70
CA GLY A 33 36.86 -7.19 -5.24
C GLY A 33 36.15 -8.46 -4.85
N ARG A 34 36.16 -8.76 -3.56
CA ARG A 34 35.48 -9.94 -2.98
C ARG A 34 34.24 -9.49 -2.21
N PHE A 35 33.16 -10.19 -2.37
CA PHE A 35 31.90 -9.89 -1.68
C PHE A 35 31.10 -11.18 -1.44
N GLU A 36 30.18 -11.10 -0.51
CA GLU A 36 29.11 -12.06 -0.27
C GLU A 36 27.77 -11.38 -0.57
N ASN A 37 26.73 -12.16 -0.81
CA ASN A 37 25.39 -11.61 -0.95
C ASN A 37 24.98 -10.84 0.31
N GLY A 38 24.51 -9.61 0.13
CA GLY A 38 24.20 -8.66 1.21
C GLY A 38 25.38 -7.78 1.64
N SER A 39 26.58 -7.94 1.04
CA SER A 39 27.70 -6.99 1.27
C SER A 39 27.39 -5.62 0.70
N ILE A 40 27.97 -4.58 1.33
CA ILE A 40 27.96 -3.22 0.80
C ILE A 40 29.02 -3.11 -0.30
N VAL A 41 28.61 -2.54 -1.44
CA VAL A 41 29.45 -2.30 -2.60
C VAL A 41 29.30 -0.85 -3.05
N THR A 42 30.33 -0.36 -3.76
CA THR A 42 30.28 0.96 -4.41
C THR A 42 29.99 0.78 -5.90
N VAL A 43 29.05 1.55 -6.43
CA VAL A 43 28.65 1.53 -7.84
C VAL A 43 29.32 2.67 -8.57
N HIS A 44 29.99 2.36 -9.68
CA HIS A 44 30.57 3.33 -10.62
C HIS A 44 29.85 3.24 -11.98
N ASP A 45 29.77 4.36 -12.69
CA ASP A 45 29.38 4.31 -14.10
C ASP A 45 30.57 3.79 -14.96
N PHE A 46 30.33 3.69 -16.27
CA PHE A 46 31.32 3.12 -17.21
C PHE A 46 32.64 3.94 -17.31
N ASP A 47 32.64 5.21 -16.93
CA ASP A 47 33.80 6.08 -16.91
C ASP A 47 34.49 6.13 -15.53
N GLY A 48 34.01 5.33 -14.57
CA GLY A 48 34.52 5.26 -13.21
C GLY A 48 34.00 6.34 -12.27
N TYR A 49 32.96 7.09 -12.67
CA TYR A 49 32.29 8.05 -11.80
C TYR A 49 31.50 7.34 -10.70
N PRO A 50 31.76 7.65 -9.41
CA PRO A 50 31.05 6.99 -8.30
C PRO A 50 29.61 7.46 -8.20
N MET A 51 28.67 6.51 -8.17
CA MET A 51 27.22 6.76 -8.19
C MET A 51 26.53 6.55 -6.85
N GLY A 52 27.14 5.78 -5.95
CA GLY A 52 26.58 5.51 -4.64
C GLY A 52 27.01 4.16 -4.06
N ARG A 53 26.53 3.87 -2.85
CA ARG A 53 26.81 2.62 -2.11
C ARG A 53 25.49 1.94 -1.72
N GLY A 54 25.50 0.63 -1.71
CA GLY A 54 24.34 -0.17 -1.31
C GLY A 54 24.71 -1.65 -1.24
N PHE A 55 23.74 -2.49 -0.94
CA PHE A 55 23.97 -3.92 -0.85
C PHE A 55 23.76 -4.64 -2.19
N ILE A 56 24.59 -5.66 -2.42
CA ILE A 56 24.55 -6.52 -3.60
C ILE A 56 23.90 -7.87 -3.25
N ASN A 57 23.12 -8.43 -4.21
CA ASN A 57 22.60 -9.78 -4.11
C ASN A 57 22.62 -10.47 -5.49
N GLN A 58 23.43 -11.51 -5.64
CA GLN A 58 23.56 -12.25 -6.91
C GLN A 58 22.33 -13.11 -7.25
N ASN A 59 21.46 -13.41 -6.29
CA ASN A 59 20.24 -14.17 -6.54
C ASN A 59 19.13 -13.29 -7.15
N SER A 60 19.20 -11.98 -6.92
CA SER A 60 18.18 -11.03 -7.36
C SER A 60 18.46 -10.48 -8.74
N ARG A 61 17.41 -10.23 -9.54
CA ARG A 61 17.50 -9.43 -10.77
C ARG A 61 17.78 -7.96 -10.49
N ILE A 62 17.27 -7.44 -9.35
CA ILE A 62 17.70 -6.14 -8.80
C ILE A 62 19.01 -6.42 -8.06
N ARG A 63 20.10 -6.37 -8.81
CA ARG A 63 21.42 -6.81 -8.35
C ARG A 63 21.96 -5.98 -7.20
N ILE A 64 21.72 -4.65 -7.26
CA ILE A 64 22.12 -3.74 -6.19
C ILE A 64 20.96 -2.82 -5.86
N ARG A 65 20.79 -2.59 -4.56
CA ARG A 65 19.90 -1.56 -4.01
C ARG A 65 20.75 -0.53 -3.28
N LEU A 66 20.77 0.70 -3.81
CA LEU A 66 21.53 1.78 -3.19
C LEU A 66 20.89 2.21 -1.86
N MET A 67 21.74 2.46 -0.87
CA MET A 67 21.38 3.03 0.43
C MET A 67 21.73 4.52 0.51
N THR A 68 22.80 4.92 -0.18
CA THR A 68 23.28 6.30 -0.23
C THR A 68 23.95 6.60 -1.57
N ARG A 69 23.87 7.86 -1.99
CA ARG A 69 24.62 8.38 -3.14
C ARG A 69 25.98 8.95 -2.75
N ASN A 70 26.18 9.21 -1.46
CA ASN A 70 27.47 9.64 -0.94
C ASN A 70 28.37 8.41 -0.75
N VAL A 71 29.34 8.23 -1.65
CA VAL A 71 30.25 7.08 -1.63
C VAL A 71 31.21 7.08 -0.43
N HIS A 72 31.34 8.21 0.27
CA HIS A 72 32.13 8.33 1.49
C HIS A 72 31.31 8.08 2.76
N GLN A 73 30.00 7.90 2.62
CA GLN A 73 29.13 7.61 3.75
C GLN A 73 29.25 6.15 4.15
N GLU A 74 29.65 5.88 5.37
CA GLU A 74 29.56 4.54 5.95
C GLU A 74 28.09 4.18 6.22
N ILE A 75 27.74 2.93 5.94
CA ILE A 75 26.43 2.36 6.24
C ILE A 75 26.56 1.60 7.56
N ASP A 76 26.55 2.35 8.62
CA ASP A 76 26.75 1.91 10.01
C ASP A 76 25.52 2.19 10.88
N HIS A 77 25.63 1.96 12.17
CA HIS A 77 24.59 2.18 13.16
C HIS A 77 24.04 3.62 13.13
N GLU A 78 24.92 4.63 13.04
CA GLU A 78 24.49 6.04 13.04
C GLU A 78 23.76 6.40 11.73
N PHE A 79 24.22 5.86 10.60
CA PHE A 79 23.50 5.97 9.32
C PHE A 79 22.06 5.41 9.42
N LEU A 80 21.90 4.21 9.99
CA LEU A 80 20.59 3.59 10.18
C LEU A 80 19.72 4.39 11.14
N ARG A 81 20.30 4.89 12.23
CA ARG A 81 19.61 5.75 13.21
C ARG A 81 19.03 6.99 12.53
N GLU A 82 19.83 7.69 11.75
CA GLU A 82 19.37 8.91 11.06
C GLU A 82 18.28 8.61 10.01
N ARG A 83 18.34 7.47 9.31
CA ARG A 83 17.27 7.03 8.39
C ARG A 83 15.96 6.78 9.12
N VAL A 84 16.01 6.04 10.20
CA VAL A 84 14.83 5.72 11.04
C VAL A 84 14.22 7.00 11.63
N LYS A 85 15.06 7.86 12.20
CA LYS A 85 14.63 9.15 12.75
C LYS A 85 13.97 10.02 11.69
N THR A 86 14.58 10.16 10.51
CA THR A 86 14.04 10.95 9.39
C THR A 86 12.68 10.39 8.93
N ALA A 87 12.53 9.08 8.82
CA ALA A 87 11.29 8.43 8.45
C ALA A 87 10.17 8.70 9.50
N TRP A 88 10.49 8.59 10.78
CA TRP A 88 9.53 8.89 11.84
C TRP A 88 9.14 10.37 11.90
N GLU A 89 10.11 11.29 11.83
CA GLU A 89 9.86 12.74 11.79
C GLU A 89 8.97 13.15 10.60
N TYR A 90 9.15 12.49 9.45
CA TYR A 90 8.28 12.71 8.31
C TYR A 90 6.82 12.31 8.62
N ARG A 91 6.58 11.14 9.24
CA ARG A 91 5.22 10.68 9.59
C ARG A 91 4.56 11.61 10.58
N LYS A 92 5.27 12.08 11.61
CA LYS A 92 4.73 13.04 12.58
C LYS A 92 4.23 14.34 11.93
N LYS A 93 4.81 14.74 10.80
CA LYS A 93 4.43 15.97 10.07
C LYS A 93 3.33 15.77 9.05
N THR A 94 3.12 14.55 8.56
CA THR A 94 2.31 14.32 7.36
C THR A 94 1.07 13.49 7.59
N VAL A 95 1.03 12.68 8.65
CA VAL A 95 -0.10 11.78 8.93
C VAL A 95 -0.41 11.73 10.43
N ASP A 96 -1.61 11.25 10.74
CA ASP A 96 -1.92 10.73 12.06
C ASP A 96 -1.11 9.44 12.31
N THR A 97 -0.34 9.43 13.39
CA THR A 97 0.63 8.38 13.74
C THR A 97 0.07 7.32 14.68
N GLY A 98 -1.20 7.36 15.04
CA GLY A 98 -1.85 6.31 15.86
C GLY A 98 -1.64 4.93 15.24
N SER A 99 -1.87 4.81 13.94
CA SER A 99 -1.49 3.66 13.11
C SER A 99 -1.06 4.15 11.74
N CYS A 100 0.16 3.84 11.32
CA CYS A 100 0.74 4.32 10.07
C CYS A 100 1.88 3.42 9.59
N ARG A 101 2.21 3.49 8.32
CA ARG A 101 3.46 2.95 7.78
C ARG A 101 4.62 3.85 8.17
N VAL A 102 5.53 3.37 9.01
CA VAL A 102 6.68 4.15 9.48
C VAL A 102 7.83 4.10 8.50
N ILE A 103 8.08 2.95 7.88
CA ILE A 103 9.12 2.76 6.85
C ILE A 103 8.49 2.18 5.59
N PHE A 104 8.73 2.83 4.45
CA PHE A 104 8.23 2.43 3.14
C PHE A 104 9.37 2.29 2.12
N GLY A 105 10.23 1.31 2.34
CA GLY A 105 11.27 0.87 1.42
C GLY A 105 12.12 1.98 0.83
N GLU A 106 12.13 2.04 -0.49
CA GLU A 106 12.90 2.98 -1.28
C GLU A 106 12.54 4.43 -0.99
N ALA A 107 11.29 4.71 -0.66
CA ALA A 107 10.83 6.08 -0.39
C ALA A 107 11.36 6.64 0.94
N ASP A 108 11.81 5.78 1.85
CA ASP A 108 12.52 6.16 3.08
C ASP A 108 14.02 5.82 3.03
N PHE A 109 14.53 5.48 1.83
CA PHE A 109 15.93 5.14 1.60
C PHE A 109 16.43 3.94 2.43
N LEU A 110 15.51 3.01 2.74
CA LEU A 110 15.75 1.70 3.35
C LEU A 110 15.16 0.62 2.43
N PRO A 111 15.75 0.41 1.24
CA PRO A 111 15.14 -0.33 0.15
C PRO A 111 14.81 -1.77 0.53
N GLY A 112 13.56 -2.15 0.27
CA GLY A 112 13.04 -3.48 0.56
C GLY A 112 12.59 -3.72 2.00
N LEU A 113 12.54 -2.68 2.86
CA LEU A 113 12.02 -2.78 4.23
C LEU A 113 10.69 -2.04 4.36
N VAL A 114 9.71 -2.69 4.94
CA VAL A 114 8.44 -2.09 5.33
C VAL A 114 8.24 -2.30 6.84
N ILE A 115 7.87 -1.24 7.55
CA ILE A 115 7.46 -1.33 8.96
C ILE A 115 6.16 -0.55 9.14
N ASP A 116 5.11 -1.26 9.51
CA ASP A 116 3.81 -0.71 9.87
C ASP A 116 3.65 -0.68 11.39
N LYS A 117 3.15 0.43 11.91
CA LYS A 117 2.76 0.60 13.30
C LYS A 117 1.25 0.52 13.42
N PHE A 118 0.75 -0.43 14.19
CA PHE A 118 -0.64 -0.59 14.56
C PHE A 118 -0.77 -0.34 16.06
N SER A 119 -1.20 0.86 16.46
CA SER A 119 -1.25 1.27 17.87
C SER A 119 0.12 1.10 18.55
N ASP A 120 0.28 0.11 19.40
CA ASP A 120 1.49 -0.23 20.16
C ASP A 120 2.24 -1.47 19.64
N VAL A 121 1.95 -1.91 18.41
CA VAL A 121 2.58 -3.06 17.76
C VAL A 121 3.26 -2.63 16.47
N LEU A 122 4.46 -3.17 16.21
CA LEU A 122 5.13 -3.05 14.92
C LEU A 122 4.99 -4.34 14.10
N VAL A 123 4.74 -4.20 12.81
CA VAL A 123 4.75 -5.29 11.85
C VAL A 123 5.84 -5.03 10.81
N VAL A 124 6.77 -5.96 10.69
CA VAL A 124 7.97 -5.84 9.86
C VAL A 124 7.86 -6.76 8.65
N GLU A 125 8.09 -6.23 7.46
CA GLU A 125 8.23 -7.00 6.23
C GLU A 125 9.58 -6.65 5.59
N SER A 126 10.47 -7.63 5.49
CA SER A 126 11.79 -7.50 4.88
C SER A 126 11.81 -8.28 3.57
N LEU A 127 12.00 -7.59 2.44
CA LEU A 127 11.85 -8.12 1.08
C LEU A 127 13.17 -8.27 0.32
N ALA A 128 14.28 -7.75 0.86
CA ALA A 128 15.59 -7.79 0.22
C ALA A 128 16.67 -8.28 1.19
N LEU A 129 17.58 -9.13 0.69
CA LEU A 129 18.57 -9.82 1.52
C LEU A 129 19.50 -8.87 2.26
N GLY A 130 19.93 -7.78 1.63
CA GLY A 130 20.83 -6.83 2.27
C GLY A 130 20.20 -6.15 3.48
N ILE A 131 18.97 -5.66 3.37
CA ILE A 131 18.26 -5.00 4.47
C ILE A 131 17.80 -5.99 5.55
N ASP A 132 17.56 -7.24 5.18
CA ASP A 132 17.18 -8.30 6.13
C ASP A 132 18.22 -8.48 7.24
N ARG A 133 19.49 -8.22 6.94
CA ARG A 133 20.62 -8.29 7.90
C ARG A 133 20.55 -7.19 8.96
N PHE A 134 19.92 -6.06 8.64
CA PHE A 134 19.81 -4.88 9.53
C PHE A 134 18.43 -4.75 10.19
N LYS A 135 17.46 -5.61 9.85
CA LYS A 135 16.07 -5.43 10.28
C LYS A 135 15.90 -5.35 11.79
N LEU A 136 16.61 -6.17 12.57
CA LEU A 136 16.49 -6.15 14.04
C LEU A 136 17.07 -4.86 14.62
N GLU A 137 18.24 -4.43 14.13
CA GLU A 137 18.85 -3.17 14.54
C GLU A 137 17.95 -1.98 14.19
N ILE A 138 17.34 -1.97 13.00
CA ILE A 138 16.40 -0.92 12.58
C ILE A 138 15.15 -0.91 13.48
N VAL A 139 14.63 -2.08 13.87
CA VAL A 139 13.50 -2.19 14.78
C VAL A 139 13.84 -1.62 16.15
N ASP A 140 15.03 -1.92 16.70
CA ASP A 140 15.46 -1.42 17.99
C ASP A 140 15.66 0.11 17.96
N LEU A 141 16.29 0.63 16.91
CA LEU A 141 16.42 2.07 16.67
C LEU A 141 15.06 2.77 16.57
N LEU A 142 14.09 2.15 15.87
CA LEU A 142 12.75 2.70 15.78
C LEU A 142 12.03 2.71 17.12
N LYS A 143 12.16 1.66 17.92
CA LYS A 143 11.61 1.64 19.29
C LYS A 143 12.22 2.74 20.18
N GLU A 144 13.52 3.02 20.02
CA GLU A 144 14.18 4.12 20.71
C GLU A 144 13.59 5.49 20.29
N GLU A 145 13.41 5.72 19.00
CA GLU A 145 12.82 6.97 18.51
C GLU A 145 11.37 7.14 18.97
N LEU A 146 10.56 6.08 18.94
CA LEU A 146 9.18 6.09 19.41
C LEU A 146 9.08 6.40 20.92
N ARG A 147 10.00 5.87 21.75
CA ARG A 147 10.05 6.17 23.20
C ARG A 147 10.30 7.64 23.48
N LYS A 148 11.08 8.34 22.66
CA LYS A 148 11.30 9.78 22.83
C LYS A 148 10.00 10.58 22.75
N ASP A 149 9.02 10.07 22.02
CA ASP A 149 7.69 10.66 21.88
C ASP A 149 6.66 10.01 22.85
N GLY A 150 7.11 9.21 23.83
CA GLY A 150 6.27 8.56 24.83
C GLY A 150 5.49 7.35 24.32
N ILE A 151 5.91 6.77 23.18
CA ILE A 151 5.25 5.61 22.58
C ILE A 151 6.02 4.34 22.93
N GLU A 152 5.39 3.48 23.75
CA GLU A 152 5.93 2.16 24.07
C GLU A 152 5.37 1.10 23.13
N ILE A 153 6.23 0.27 22.58
CA ILE A 153 5.88 -0.84 21.70
C ILE A 153 5.86 -2.13 22.52
N ARG A 154 4.67 -2.73 22.65
CA ARG A 154 4.48 -4.00 23.39
C ARG A 154 4.89 -5.23 22.60
N GLY A 155 4.93 -5.16 21.26
CA GLY A 155 5.25 -6.32 20.45
C GLY A 155 5.69 -6.00 19.04
N VAL A 156 6.46 -6.93 18.46
CA VAL A 156 6.93 -6.86 17.07
C VAL A 156 6.66 -8.20 16.38
N TYR A 157 5.98 -8.16 15.24
CA TYR A 157 5.66 -9.34 14.44
C TYR A 157 6.27 -9.23 13.04
N GLU A 158 6.86 -10.31 12.53
CA GLU A 158 7.42 -10.36 11.17
C GLU A 158 6.42 -10.97 10.19
N ARG A 159 6.19 -10.27 9.09
CA ARG A 159 5.36 -10.69 7.94
C ARG A 159 6.20 -10.74 6.65
N SER A 160 7.39 -11.33 6.73
CA SER A 160 8.29 -11.52 5.59
C SER A 160 7.93 -12.80 4.81
N ASP A 161 6.62 -13.01 4.56
CA ASP A 161 6.08 -14.19 3.91
C ASP A 161 5.71 -13.96 2.42
N ALA A 162 6.09 -12.81 1.85
CA ALA A 162 5.88 -12.50 0.44
C ALA A 162 6.74 -13.37 -0.49
N LYS A 163 6.15 -13.79 -1.62
CA LYS A 163 6.85 -14.66 -2.61
C LYS A 163 8.10 -14.03 -3.22
N VAL A 164 8.20 -12.70 -3.23
CA VAL A 164 9.36 -11.99 -3.78
C VAL A 164 10.67 -12.34 -3.05
N ARG A 165 10.60 -12.74 -1.77
CA ARG A 165 11.78 -13.19 -1.02
C ARG A 165 12.50 -14.40 -1.65
N LEU A 166 11.76 -15.28 -2.29
CA LEU A 166 12.34 -16.42 -3.01
C LEU A 166 13.24 -15.96 -4.17
N ASN A 167 12.92 -14.84 -4.81
CA ASN A 167 13.75 -14.24 -5.87
C ASN A 167 15.03 -13.61 -5.32
N GLU A 168 15.05 -13.32 -4.01
CA GLU A 168 16.23 -12.81 -3.31
C GLU A 168 17.10 -13.93 -2.72
N GLY A 169 16.70 -15.20 -2.90
CA GLY A 169 17.36 -16.37 -2.30
C GLY A 169 17.08 -16.51 -0.80
N MET A 170 15.98 -15.95 -0.32
CA MET A 170 15.57 -15.99 1.09
C MET A 170 14.31 -16.84 1.27
N GLU A 171 14.20 -17.47 2.44
CA GLU A 171 12.98 -18.16 2.84
C GLU A 171 11.86 -17.18 3.21
N ARG A 172 10.62 -17.64 3.10
CA ARG A 172 9.45 -16.92 3.59
C ARG A 172 9.35 -17.13 5.10
N ILE A 173 9.31 -16.02 5.85
CA ILE A 173 9.33 -16.04 7.32
C ILE A 173 8.11 -15.31 7.87
N LYS A 174 7.55 -15.86 8.95
CA LYS A 174 6.45 -15.27 9.70
C LYS A 174 6.60 -15.66 11.17
N GLY A 175 6.54 -14.70 12.09
CA GLY A 175 6.71 -14.99 13.51
C GLY A 175 6.93 -13.76 14.38
N PHE A 176 7.04 -14.00 15.67
CA PHE A 176 7.35 -12.95 16.64
C PHE A 176 8.84 -12.60 16.60
N LEU A 177 9.14 -11.30 16.57
CA LEU A 177 10.48 -10.73 16.79
C LEU A 177 10.67 -10.20 18.20
N SER A 178 9.66 -10.32 19.04
CA SER A 178 9.64 -10.02 20.48
C SER A 178 9.06 -11.22 21.24
N GLU A 179 8.81 -11.08 22.53
CA GLU A 179 7.94 -12.00 23.27
C GLU A 179 6.57 -12.09 22.60
N GLU A 180 5.88 -13.22 22.76
CA GLU A 180 4.55 -13.43 22.20
C GLU A 180 3.52 -12.50 22.80
N PHE A 181 2.60 -12.00 21.97
CA PHE A 181 1.53 -11.10 22.38
C PHE A 181 0.24 -11.44 21.61
N ASP A 182 -0.90 -10.88 22.03
CA ASP A 182 -2.15 -11.00 21.26
C ASP A 182 -2.02 -10.24 19.93
N THR A 183 -2.10 -10.99 18.84
CA THR A 183 -1.94 -10.50 17.47
C THR A 183 -3.19 -9.79 16.93
N ASN A 184 -4.31 -9.81 17.66
CA ASN A 184 -5.50 -8.99 17.38
C ASN A 184 -5.32 -7.61 18.03
N VAL A 185 -4.98 -6.62 17.23
CA VAL A 185 -4.66 -5.27 17.68
C VAL A 185 -5.81 -4.33 17.40
N GLN A 186 -6.33 -3.68 18.42
CA GLN A 186 -7.31 -2.62 18.21
C GLN A 186 -6.61 -1.33 17.78
N ILE A 187 -7.06 -0.78 16.66
CA ILE A 187 -6.63 0.53 16.16
C ILE A 187 -7.80 1.49 16.05
N GLU A 188 -7.51 2.78 16.00
CA GLU A 188 -8.46 3.82 15.63
C GLU A 188 -7.93 4.63 14.45
N GLU A 189 -8.78 4.86 13.46
CA GLU A 189 -8.48 5.63 12.27
C GLU A 189 -9.72 6.44 11.86
N ASN A 190 -9.57 7.76 11.70
CA ASN A 190 -10.66 8.65 11.31
C ASN A 190 -11.89 8.59 12.24
N GLY A 191 -11.69 8.30 13.54
CA GLY A 191 -12.78 8.09 14.51
C GLY A 191 -13.48 6.73 14.39
N VAL A 192 -12.93 5.80 13.62
CA VAL A 192 -13.43 4.43 13.44
C VAL A 192 -12.46 3.44 14.07
N LYS A 193 -12.98 2.53 14.88
CA LYS A 193 -12.22 1.46 15.53
C LYS A 193 -12.22 0.19 14.70
N TYR A 194 -11.06 -0.46 14.61
CA TYR A 194 -10.89 -1.73 13.93
C TYR A 194 -10.12 -2.71 14.80
N LEU A 195 -10.46 -3.97 14.73
CA LEU A 195 -9.63 -5.05 15.22
C LEU A 195 -8.83 -5.61 14.03
N VAL A 196 -7.51 -5.45 14.09
CA VAL A 196 -6.57 -5.84 13.04
C VAL A 196 -5.83 -7.09 13.47
N ASP A 197 -5.87 -8.14 12.65
CA ASP A 197 -5.06 -9.35 12.85
C ASP A 197 -3.72 -9.17 12.14
N VAL A 198 -2.66 -8.89 12.90
CA VAL A 198 -1.32 -8.69 12.35
C VAL A 198 -0.63 -10.00 11.96
N LYS A 199 -1.14 -11.15 12.45
CA LYS A 199 -0.62 -12.48 12.13
C LYS A 199 -1.21 -13.03 10.84
N ASP A 200 -2.54 -13.04 10.69
CA ASP A 200 -3.23 -13.74 9.60
C ASP A 200 -4.01 -12.79 8.67
N GLY A 201 -4.08 -11.50 9.02
CA GLY A 201 -4.68 -10.48 8.17
C GLY A 201 -3.95 -10.28 6.84
N GLN A 202 -4.60 -9.66 5.86
CA GLN A 202 -4.01 -9.38 4.56
C GLN A 202 -2.84 -8.39 4.68
N LYS A 203 -1.80 -8.58 3.86
CA LYS A 203 -0.53 -7.83 3.91
C LYS A 203 0.05 -7.87 5.35
N THR A 204 0.24 -6.72 5.95
CA THR A 204 0.71 -6.56 7.34
C THR A 204 -0.43 -6.58 8.38
N GLY A 205 -1.69 -6.67 7.93
CA GLY A 205 -2.90 -6.71 8.76
C GLY A 205 -4.02 -5.78 8.32
N PHE A 206 -3.69 -4.58 7.80
CA PHE A 206 -4.66 -3.58 7.37
C PHE A 206 -4.11 -2.69 6.23
N PHE A 207 -5.01 -2.08 5.44
CA PHE A 207 -4.64 -1.23 4.31
C PHE A 207 -4.52 0.24 4.75
N LEU A 208 -3.39 0.60 5.35
CA LEU A 208 -3.13 1.96 5.86
C LEU A 208 -3.07 3.02 4.74
N ASP A 209 -2.71 2.61 3.53
CA ASP A 209 -2.60 3.46 2.34
C ASP A 209 -3.91 4.15 1.94
N GLN A 210 -5.06 3.59 2.31
CA GLN A 210 -6.40 4.12 2.04
C GLN A 210 -6.95 5.05 3.15
N LYS A 211 -6.21 5.31 4.23
CA LYS A 211 -6.65 6.07 5.41
C LYS A 211 -7.43 7.34 5.04
N TYR A 212 -6.84 8.21 4.25
CA TYR A 212 -7.45 9.49 3.90
C TYR A 212 -8.45 9.40 2.75
N ASN A 213 -8.43 8.32 1.98
CA ASN A 213 -9.48 8.03 1.00
C ASN A 213 -10.77 7.60 1.71
N ARG A 214 -10.64 6.80 2.79
CA ARG A 214 -11.77 6.48 3.68
C ARG A 214 -12.33 7.73 4.35
N LEU A 215 -11.49 8.63 4.83
CA LEU A 215 -11.94 9.91 5.40
C LEU A 215 -12.67 10.77 4.37
N ALA A 216 -12.19 10.80 3.13
CA ALA A 216 -12.75 11.64 2.07
C ALA A 216 -14.21 11.29 1.73
N ILE A 217 -14.64 10.04 1.89
CA ILE A 217 -16.04 9.66 1.61
C ILE A 217 -16.99 10.03 2.75
N GLN A 218 -16.51 10.24 3.97
CA GLN A 218 -17.39 10.49 5.14
C GLN A 218 -18.35 11.67 4.90
N LYS A 219 -17.87 12.77 4.30
CA LYS A 219 -18.68 13.97 4.01
C LYS A 219 -19.86 13.72 3.06
N LEU A 220 -19.85 12.60 2.31
CA LEU A 220 -20.88 12.24 1.33
C LEU A 220 -21.91 11.28 1.92
N CYS A 221 -21.67 10.76 3.13
CA CYS A 221 -22.42 9.62 3.65
C CYS A 221 -23.55 9.98 4.63
N LYS A 222 -23.63 11.21 5.14
CA LYS A 222 -24.70 11.59 6.08
C LYS A 222 -26.08 11.36 5.45
N ASP A 223 -26.94 10.62 6.16
CA ASP A 223 -28.29 10.21 5.74
C ASP A 223 -28.34 9.41 4.42
N ALA A 224 -27.17 8.96 3.92
CA ALA A 224 -27.05 8.25 2.66
C ALA A 224 -27.33 6.73 2.80
N ARG A 225 -27.76 6.13 1.70
CA ARG A 225 -27.73 4.68 1.47
C ARG A 225 -26.46 4.36 0.70
N VAL A 226 -25.59 3.55 1.29
CA VAL A 226 -24.23 3.29 0.80
C VAL A 226 -24.04 1.82 0.44
N LEU A 227 -23.41 1.56 -0.72
CA LEU A 227 -22.94 0.22 -1.11
C LEU A 227 -21.40 0.26 -1.18
N ASP A 228 -20.73 -0.57 -0.39
CA ASP A 228 -19.28 -0.73 -0.37
C ASP A 228 -18.89 -2.10 -0.92
N CYS A 229 -18.35 -2.12 -2.14
CA CYS A 229 -17.92 -3.32 -2.84
C CYS A 229 -16.44 -3.59 -2.60
N PHE A 230 -16.11 -4.86 -2.32
CA PHE A 230 -14.77 -5.29 -1.89
C PHE A 230 -14.43 -4.71 -0.51
N THR A 231 -15.39 -4.76 0.39
CA THR A 231 -15.36 -4.08 1.69
C THR A 231 -14.27 -4.58 2.62
N HIS A 232 -13.70 -5.77 2.35
CA HIS A 232 -12.71 -6.45 3.19
C HIS A 232 -13.24 -6.55 4.64
N THR A 233 -12.54 -5.98 5.63
CA THR A 233 -12.97 -5.95 7.04
C THR A 233 -13.91 -4.77 7.37
N GLY A 234 -14.60 -4.23 6.35
CA GLY A 234 -15.57 -3.17 6.47
C GLY A 234 -15.01 -1.75 6.48
N SER A 235 -13.79 -1.54 5.99
CA SER A 235 -13.06 -0.30 6.25
C SER A 235 -13.73 0.96 5.66
N PHE A 236 -14.19 0.94 4.42
CA PHE A 236 -14.98 2.04 3.85
C PHE A 236 -16.41 2.07 4.39
N ALA A 237 -17.06 0.91 4.49
CA ALA A 237 -18.43 0.79 5.00
C ALA A 237 -18.57 1.39 6.41
N LEU A 238 -17.62 1.11 7.30
CA LEU A 238 -17.63 1.63 8.67
C LEU A 238 -17.38 3.14 8.73
N ASN A 239 -16.51 3.68 7.87
CA ASN A 239 -16.36 5.14 7.73
C ASN A 239 -17.69 5.80 7.30
N ALA A 240 -18.41 5.19 6.37
CA ALA A 240 -19.73 5.66 5.97
C ALA A 240 -20.76 5.58 7.11
N ALA A 241 -20.79 4.46 7.84
CA ALA A 241 -21.72 4.26 8.94
C ALA A 241 -21.50 5.21 10.11
N VAL A 242 -20.23 5.40 10.52
CA VAL A 242 -19.85 6.35 11.60
C VAL A 242 -20.14 7.79 11.19
N ALA A 243 -19.97 8.14 9.91
CA ALA A 243 -20.32 9.44 9.37
C ALA A 243 -21.83 9.73 9.27
N GLY A 244 -22.68 8.78 9.72
CA GLY A 244 -24.12 8.98 9.81
C GLY A 244 -24.91 8.49 8.59
N ALA A 245 -24.37 7.56 7.80
CA ALA A 245 -25.18 6.89 6.79
C ALA A 245 -26.41 6.20 7.43
N ARG A 246 -27.55 6.27 6.75
CA ARG A 246 -28.77 5.63 7.27
C ARG A 246 -28.74 4.10 7.09
N GLU A 247 -28.12 3.64 6.00
CA GLU A 247 -27.98 2.23 5.67
C GLU A 247 -26.67 2.02 4.89
N VAL A 248 -25.88 1.03 5.29
CA VAL A 248 -24.64 0.64 4.62
C VAL A 248 -24.67 -0.86 4.36
N THR A 249 -24.39 -1.25 3.12
CA THR A 249 -24.16 -2.64 2.73
C THR A 249 -22.72 -2.82 2.28
N GLY A 250 -21.93 -3.58 3.05
CA GLY A 250 -20.57 -4.00 2.68
C GLY A 250 -20.58 -5.39 2.05
N VAL A 251 -19.84 -5.57 0.96
CA VAL A 251 -19.79 -6.82 0.21
C VAL A 251 -18.36 -7.27 0.01
N ASP A 252 -18.06 -8.51 0.35
CA ASP A 252 -16.79 -9.16 0.05
C ASP A 252 -16.98 -10.65 -0.21
N ALA A 253 -16.11 -11.26 -1.00
CA ALA A 253 -16.14 -12.69 -1.27
C ALA A 253 -15.47 -13.53 -0.17
N SER A 254 -14.74 -12.89 0.75
CA SER A 254 -14.03 -13.54 1.85
C SER A 254 -14.91 -13.64 3.10
N GLU A 255 -15.36 -14.84 3.44
CA GLU A 255 -16.15 -15.09 4.66
C GLU A 255 -15.42 -14.62 5.95
N PRO A 256 -14.10 -14.89 6.15
CA PRO A 256 -13.38 -14.37 7.30
C PRO A 256 -13.34 -12.84 7.37
N ALA A 257 -13.18 -12.17 6.22
CA ALA A 257 -13.18 -10.70 6.17
C ALA A 257 -14.55 -10.13 6.53
N VAL A 258 -15.63 -10.71 6.01
CA VAL A 258 -17.02 -10.35 6.34
C VAL A 258 -17.31 -10.56 7.83
N ALA A 259 -16.89 -11.70 8.39
CA ALA A 259 -17.04 -11.95 9.83
C ALA A 259 -16.29 -10.91 10.68
N GLN A 260 -15.10 -10.50 10.26
CA GLN A 260 -14.35 -9.44 10.93
C GLN A 260 -15.03 -8.06 10.77
N ALA A 261 -15.62 -7.76 9.61
CA ALA A 261 -16.37 -6.53 9.37
C ALA A 261 -17.59 -6.41 10.32
N VAL A 262 -18.28 -7.52 10.59
CA VAL A 262 -19.38 -7.56 11.57
C VAL A 262 -18.89 -7.21 12.98
N LYS A 263 -17.78 -7.82 13.43
CA LYS A 263 -17.17 -7.49 14.73
C LYS A 263 -16.75 -6.02 14.82
N ASN A 264 -16.20 -5.50 13.75
CA ASN A 264 -15.81 -4.09 13.68
C ASN A 264 -17.05 -3.16 13.71
N ALA A 265 -18.19 -3.56 13.13
CA ALA A 265 -19.43 -2.79 13.25
C ALA A 265 -19.95 -2.76 14.69
N GLU A 266 -19.90 -3.89 15.38
CA GLU A 266 -20.25 -3.98 16.81
C GLU A 266 -19.34 -3.11 17.67
N LEU A 267 -18.02 -3.15 17.41
CA LEU A 267 -17.00 -2.34 18.11
C LEU A 267 -17.26 -0.83 18.00
N ASN A 268 -17.89 -0.40 16.89
CA ASN A 268 -18.24 1.00 16.63
C ASN A 268 -19.71 1.33 16.97
N GLY A 269 -20.51 0.37 17.42
CA GLY A 269 -21.93 0.58 17.74
C GLY A 269 -22.80 0.89 16.52
N VAL A 270 -22.38 0.46 15.32
CA VAL A 270 -23.10 0.75 14.05
C VAL A 270 -23.74 -0.47 13.40
N GLN A 271 -23.75 -1.63 14.08
CA GLN A 271 -24.33 -2.89 13.59
C GLN A 271 -25.82 -2.79 13.19
N GLY A 272 -26.54 -1.81 13.71
CA GLY A 272 -27.94 -1.56 13.35
C GLY A 272 -28.12 -0.92 11.97
N ARG A 273 -27.09 -0.33 11.39
CA ARG A 273 -27.12 0.37 10.09
C ARG A 273 -26.11 -0.16 9.07
N ALA A 274 -25.09 -0.89 9.48
CA ALA A 274 -24.10 -1.52 8.62
C ALA A 274 -24.32 -3.03 8.57
N LYS A 275 -24.59 -3.55 7.37
CA LYS A 275 -24.75 -4.97 7.08
C LYS A 275 -23.64 -5.44 6.16
N PHE A 276 -23.16 -6.67 6.39
CA PHE A 276 -22.10 -7.26 5.58
C PHE A 276 -22.57 -8.59 4.99
N ILE A 277 -22.29 -8.79 3.70
CA ILE A 277 -22.70 -10.00 2.96
C ILE A 277 -21.51 -10.62 2.24
N CYS A 278 -21.38 -11.95 2.36
CA CYS A 278 -20.34 -12.71 1.68
C CYS A 278 -20.83 -13.10 0.29
N ARG A 279 -20.46 -12.33 -0.73
CA ARG A 279 -20.85 -12.53 -2.13
C ARG A 279 -19.78 -12.06 -3.09
N ASP A 280 -19.72 -12.66 -4.27
CA ASP A 280 -18.94 -12.14 -5.39
C ASP A 280 -19.60 -10.86 -5.94
N VAL A 281 -18.82 -9.78 -5.99
CA VAL A 281 -19.29 -8.47 -6.47
C VAL A 281 -19.69 -8.52 -7.94
N PHE A 282 -18.98 -9.29 -8.77
CA PHE A 282 -19.31 -9.42 -10.21
C PHE A 282 -20.64 -10.11 -10.45
N GLU A 283 -21.10 -10.98 -9.53
CA GLU A 283 -22.41 -11.61 -9.58
C GLU A 283 -23.49 -10.71 -8.96
N LEU A 284 -23.18 -10.06 -7.86
CA LEU A 284 -24.14 -9.25 -7.10
C LEU A 284 -24.57 -7.98 -7.83
N LEU A 285 -23.62 -7.22 -8.43
CA LEU A 285 -23.96 -5.94 -9.07
C LEU A 285 -25.02 -6.08 -10.18
N PRO A 286 -24.95 -7.09 -11.09
CA PRO A 286 -26.03 -7.32 -12.05
C PRO A 286 -27.38 -7.68 -11.42
N GLU A 287 -27.40 -8.39 -10.31
CA GLU A 287 -28.63 -8.73 -9.59
C GLU A 287 -29.29 -7.50 -9.00
N LEU A 288 -28.52 -6.63 -8.32
CA LEU A 288 -29.02 -5.38 -7.76
C LEU A 288 -29.56 -4.45 -8.87
N GLU A 289 -28.89 -4.42 -10.02
CA GLU A 289 -29.37 -3.66 -11.19
C GLU A 289 -30.75 -4.17 -11.67
N LYS A 290 -30.94 -5.51 -11.79
CA LYS A 290 -32.23 -6.11 -12.18
C LYS A 290 -33.33 -5.84 -11.16
N GLN A 291 -32.98 -5.75 -9.88
CA GLN A 291 -33.92 -5.42 -8.81
C GLN A 291 -34.27 -3.93 -8.76
N GLY A 292 -33.63 -3.09 -9.57
CA GLY A 292 -33.84 -1.65 -9.58
C GLY A 292 -33.26 -0.92 -8.38
N GLU A 293 -32.31 -1.56 -7.66
CA GLU A 293 -31.67 -0.98 -6.47
C GLU A 293 -30.91 0.29 -6.82
N LYS A 294 -30.98 1.28 -5.91
CA LYS A 294 -30.28 2.57 -6.05
C LYS A 294 -29.67 3.01 -4.73
N TYR A 295 -28.47 3.58 -4.83
CA TYR A 295 -27.65 4.05 -3.71
C TYR A 295 -27.29 5.52 -3.88
N ASP A 296 -27.15 6.22 -2.77
CA ASP A 296 -26.67 7.59 -2.77
C ASP A 296 -25.14 7.64 -2.98
N VAL A 297 -24.43 6.62 -2.45
CA VAL A 297 -22.99 6.44 -2.63
C VAL A 297 -22.69 4.97 -2.95
N VAL A 298 -21.87 4.74 -3.98
CA VAL A 298 -21.29 3.43 -4.30
C VAL A 298 -19.77 3.54 -4.23
N ILE A 299 -19.15 2.58 -3.54
CA ILE A 299 -17.69 2.50 -3.34
C ILE A 299 -17.19 1.23 -4.00
N LEU A 300 -16.13 1.34 -4.81
CA LEU A 300 -15.49 0.25 -5.54
C LEU A 300 -13.99 0.25 -5.21
N ASP A 301 -13.57 -0.61 -4.28
CA ASP A 301 -12.16 -0.80 -3.88
C ASP A 301 -11.67 -2.22 -4.21
N PRO A 302 -11.60 -2.59 -5.50
CA PRO A 302 -11.26 -3.94 -5.91
C PRO A 302 -9.79 -4.27 -5.61
N PRO A 303 -9.46 -5.56 -5.47
CA PRO A 303 -8.07 -6.00 -5.47
C PRO A 303 -7.40 -5.66 -6.79
N ALA A 304 -6.06 -5.66 -6.82
CA ALA A 304 -5.30 -5.43 -8.05
C ALA A 304 -5.65 -6.48 -9.11
N PHE A 305 -6.40 -6.08 -10.15
CA PHE A 305 -6.77 -6.97 -11.26
C PHE A 305 -5.61 -7.31 -12.19
N THR A 306 -4.48 -6.58 -12.08
CA THR A 306 -3.26 -6.92 -12.80
C THR A 306 -2.03 -6.77 -11.91
N LYS A 307 -1.13 -7.75 -12.04
CA LYS A 307 0.19 -7.78 -11.39
C LYS A 307 1.32 -7.84 -12.42
N SER A 308 0.99 -7.73 -13.73
CA SER A 308 1.96 -7.79 -14.82
C SER A 308 1.45 -7.04 -16.05
N ARG A 309 2.35 -6.61 -16.93
CA ARG A 309 2.00 -5.98 -18.21
C ARG A 309 1.11 -6.87 -19.10
N ASN A 310 1.30 -8.18 -19.04
CA ASN A 310 0.55 -9.13 -19.88
C ASN A 310 -0.94 -9.24 -19.48
N SER A 311 -1.29 -8.94 -18.25
CA SER A 311 -2.68 -9.04 -17.73
C SER A 311 -3.46 -7.72 -17.77
N VAL A 312 -2.86 -6.63 -18.25
CA VAL A 312 -3.49 -5.28 -18.28
C VAL A 312 -4.79 -5.28 -19.08
N LYS A 313 -4.84 -5.94 -20.26
CA LYS A 313 -6.07 -6.00 -21.08
C LYS A 313 -7.26 -6.61 -20.34
N ASN A 314 -7.02 -7.64 -19.54
CA ASN A 314 -8.08 -8.28 -18.74
C ASN A 314 -8.47 -7.39 -17.55
N ALA A 315 -7.51 -6.71 -16.93
CA ALA A 315 -7.78 -5.75 -15.86
C ALA A 315 -8.67 -4.60 -16.34
N ILE A 316 -8.41 -4.04 -17.52
CA ILE A 316 -9.26 -2.99 -18.14
C ILE A 316 -10.71 -3.47 -18.24
N LYS A 317 -10.95 -4.72 -18.68
CA LYS A 317 -12.30 -5.27 -18.77
C LYS A 317 -12.97 -5.34 -17.39
N GLY A 318 -12.25 -5.84 -16.37
CA GLY A 318 -12.76 -5.93 -15.00
C GLY A 318 -13.08 -4.55 -14.41
N TYR A 319 -12.15 -3.60 -14.49
CA TYR A 319 -12.40 -2.23 -14.02
C TYR A 319 -13.55 -1.55 -14.76
N ARG A 320 -13.64 -1.72 -16.08
CA ARG A 320 -14.75 -1.19 -16.86
C ARG A 320 -16.10 -1.77 -16.41
N GLU A 321 -16.19 -3.08 -16.22
CA GLU A 321 -17.42 -3.76 -15.82
C GLU A 321 -17.91 -3.28 -14.45
N ILE A 322 -17.05 -3.29 -13.41
CA ILE A 322 -17.49 -2.87 -12.09
C ILE A 322 -17.87 -1.39 -12.04
N ASN A 323 -17.13 -0.52 -12.75
CA ASN A 323 -17.46 0.92 -12.81
C ASN A 323 -18.77 1.18 -13.56
N LEU A 324 -19.02 0.46 -14.66
CA LEU A 324 -20.27 0.52 -15.41
C LEU A 324 -21.46 0.12 -14.53
N ARG A 325 -21.37 -1.02 -13.81
CA ARG A 325 -22.41 -1.50 -12.90
C ARG A 325 -22.60 -0.57 -11.71
N GLY A 326 -21.49 -0.12 -11.11
CA GLY A 326 -21.52 0.85 -10.01
C GLY A 326 -22.28 2.12 -10.39
N MET A 327 -21.99 2.71 -11.56
CA MET A 327 -22.67 3.91 -12.06
C MET A 327 -24.18 3.70 -12.27
N LYS A 328 -24.59 2.51 -12.73
CA LYS A 328 -26.03 2.18 -12.88
C LYS A 328 -26.75 2.10 -11.54
N LEU A 329 -26.04 1.73 -10.47
CA LEU A 329 -26.62 1.64 -9.11
C LEU A 329 -26.62 2.99 -8.38
N VAL A 330 -25.85 3.97 -8.82
CA VAL A 330 -25.87 5.33 -8.26
C VAL A 330 -27.15 6.05 -8.70
N LYS A 331 -27.83 6.74 -7.77
CA LYS A 331 -28.93 7.67 -8.07
C LYS A 331 -28.45 8.85 -8.92
N ASP A 332 -29.32 9.48 -9.70
CA ASP A 332 -28.99 10.74 -10.35
C ASP A 332 -28.54 11.79 -9.31
N GLY A 333 -27.37 12.38 -9.51
CA GLY A 333 -26.75 13.30 -8.57
C GLY A 333 -26.02 12.65 -7.39
N GLY A 334 -26.04 11.32 -7.25
CA GLY A 334 -25.30 10.56 -6.24
C GLY A 334 -23.82 10.44 -6.56
N PHE A 335 -23.06 9.69 -5.75
CA PHE A 335 -21.61 9.63 -5.82
C PHE A 335 -21.07 8.23 -6.06
N LEU A 336 -20.00 8.16 -6.87
CA LEU A 336 -19.18 6.97 -7.07
C LEU A 336 -17.78 7.25 -6.55
N ALA A 337 -17.31 6.45 -5.58
CA ALA A 337 -15.91 6.37 -5.20
C ALA A 337 -15.31 5.12 -5.83
N THR A 338 -14.24 5.24 -6.60
CA THR A 338 -13.63 4.09 -7.30
C THR A 338 -12.13 4.18 -7.30
N CYS A 339 -11.46 3.05 -7.13
CA CYS A 339 -10.00 3.02 -7.10
C CYS A 339 -9.38 1.84 -7.84
N SER A 340 -8.08 1.98 -8.07
CA SER A 340 -7.18 0.93 -8.53
C SER A 340 -5.88 0.99 -7.75
N CYS A 341 -5.52 -0.11 -7.10
CA CYS A 341 -4.23 -0.29 -6.42
C CYS A 341 -3.19 -0.99 -7.30
N SER A 342 -3.41 -1.11 -8.59
CA SER A 342 -2.48 -1.75 -9.51
C SER A 342 -1.51 -0.73 -10.12
N HIS A 343 -0.19 -0.97 -9.95
CA HIS A 343 0.86 -0.18 -10.60
C HIS A 343 0.72 -0.19 -12.14
N PHE A 344 0.39 -1.33 -12.76
CA PHE A 344 0.25 -1.46 -14.20
C PHE A 344 -1.04 -0.84 -14.78
N MET A 345 -2.00 -0.47 -13.95
CA MET A 345 -3.15 0.35 -14.32
C MET A 345 -2.76 1.81 -14.10
N THR A 346 -2.13 2.44 -15.11
CA THR A 346 -1.69 3.83 -15.00
C THR A 346 -2.86 4.80 -14.79
N TYR A 347 -2.56 6.02 -14.38
CA TYR A 347 -3.55 7.08 -14.21
C TYR A 347 -4.39 7.27 -15.49
N GLU A 348 -3.73 7.43 -16.64
CA GLU A 348 -4.37 7.66 -17.93
C GLU A 348 -5.28 6.49 -18.32
N LEU A 349 -4.76 5.27 -18.15
CA LEU A 349 -5.49 4.07 -18.52
C LEU A 349 -6.72 3.86 -17.64
N PHE A 350 -6.61 4.14 -16.34
CA PHE A 350 -7.73 4.04 -15.40
C PHE A 350 -8.79 5.10 -15.69
N THR A 351 -8.37 6.35 -15.94
CA THR A 351 -9.26 7.46 -16.30
C THR A 351 -10.03 7.18 -17.60
N GLU A 352 -9.32 6.69 -18.62
CA GLU A 352 -9.94 6.31 -19.89
C GLU A 352 -10.97 5.18 -19.71
N THR A 353 -10.61 4.16 -18.91
CA THR A 353 -11.49 3.02 -18.61
C THR A 353 -12.79 3.46 -17.92
N ILE A 354 -12.71 4.36 -16.92
CA ILE A 354 -13.88 4.92 -16.24
C ILE A 354 -14.72 5.75 -17.23
N GLY A 355 -14.08 6.59 -18.05
CA GLY A 355 -14.76 7.41 -19.06
C GLY A 355 -15.50 6.57 -20.09
N GLN A 356 -14.94 5.44 -20.53
CA GLN A 356 -15.61 4.47 -21.40
C GLN A 356 -16.83 3.84 -20.71
N ALA A 357 -16.68 3.44 -19.46
CA ALA A 357 -17.80 2.88 -18.67
C ALA A 357 -18.96 3.87 -18.56
N ALA A 358 -18.68 5.15 -18.28
CA ALA A 358 -19.69 6.21 -18.18
C ALA A 358 -20.45 6.42 -19.49
N ARG A 359 -19.74 6.49 -20.63
CA ARG A 359 -20.38 6.61 -21.97
C ARG A 359 -21.31 5.44 -22.26
N ASN A 360 -20.90 4.21 -21.89
CA ASN A 360 -21.69 2.99 -22.16
C ASN A 360 -23.01 2.94 -21.37
N VAL A 361 -23.15 3.72 -20.31
CA VAL A 361 -24.37 3.79 -19.47
C VAL A 361 -25.07 5.15 -19.54
N HIS A 362 -24.65 6.02 -20.46
CA HIS A 362 -25.21 7.37 -20.65
C HIS A 362 -25.21 8.22 -19.37
N LYS A 363 -24.10 8.15 -18.62
CA LYS A 363 -23.86 8.96 -17.42
C LYS A 363 -22.81 10.00 -17.69
N ARG A 364 -22.95 11.15 -17.02
CA ARG A 364 -21.95 12.20 -16.95
C ARG A 364 -21.29 12.17 -15.57
N LEU A 365 -19.98 12.34 -15.54
CA LEU A 365 -19.18 12.33 -14.32
C LEU A 365 -18.65 13.75 -14.05
N ARG A 366 -18.93 14.26 -12.85
CA ARG A 366 -18.27 15.45 -12.34
C ARG A 366 -17.23 14.99 -11.32
N GLN A 367 -15.95 15.18 -11.62
CA GLN A 367 -14.89 14.84 -10.68
C GLN A 367 -14.97 15.75 -9.46
N VAL A 368 -15.11 15.13 -8.28
CA VAL A 368 -15.10 15.82 -6.98
C VAL A 368 -13.69 15.83 -6.43
N GLU A 369 -13.04 14.65 -6.42
CA GLU A 369 -11.66 14.49 -5.94
C GLU A 369 -10.90 13.47 -6.78
N PHE A 370 -9.59 13.69 -6.87
CA PHE A 370 -8.60 12.68 -7.22
C PHE A 370 -7.58 12.59 -6.10
N ARG A 371 -7.28 11.38 -5.65
CA ARG A 371 -6.38 11.11 -4.54
C ARG A 371 -5.48 9.92 -4.86
N THR A 372 -4.38 9.83 -4.13
CA THR A 372 -3.43 8.71 -4.19
C THR A 372 -3.38 7.99 -2.83
N GLN A 373 -2.35 7.19 -2.60
CA GLN A 373 -2.09 6.59 -1.30
C GLN A 373 -1.82 7.67 -0.23
N ALA A 374 -2.07 7.31 1.02
CA ALA A 374 -1.83 8.19 2.15
C ALA A 374 -0.33 8.59 2.24
N PRO A 375 0.01 9.79 2.78
CA PRO A 375 1.38 10.28 2.81
C PRO A 375 2.39 9.41 3.56
N ASP A 376 1.96 8.51 4.43
CA ASP A 376 2.83 7.50 5.06
C ASP A 376 3.30 6.39 4.09
N HIS A 377 2.74 6.37 2.88
CA HIS A 377 3.21 5.60 1.72
C HIS A 377 3.74 6.58 0.66
N PRO A 378 4.85 7.29 0.94
CA PRO A 378 5.28 8.39 0.09
C PRO A 378 5.60 7.93 -1.34
N ILE A 379 5.23 8.78 -2.30
CA ILE A 379 5.59 8.61 -3.71
C ILE A 379 6.95 9.24 -3.92
N LEU A 380 7.96 8.41 -4.19
CA LEU A 380 9.29 8.88 -4.55
C LEU A 380 9.33 9.15 -6.06
N TRP A 381 9.52 10.39 -6.46
CA TRP A 381 9.44 10.82 -7.87
C TRP A 381 10.47 10.20 -8.81
N ALA A 382 11.49 9.58 -8.27
CA ALA A 382 12.49 8.83 -9.04
C ALA A 382 12.28 7.31 -9.01
N ALA A 383 11.17 6.84 -8.41
CA ALA A 383 10.84 5.43 -8.26
C ALA A 383 9.35 5.24 -8.62
N ASP A 384 9.07 5.00 -9.91
CA ASP A 384 7.72 4.85 -10.45
C ASP A 384 6.92 3.76 -9.74
N GLU A 385 7.59 2.73 -9.23
CA GLU A 385 6.99 1.63 -8.47
C GLU A 385 6.36 2.08 -7.16
N SER A 386 6.75 3.23 -6.61
CA SER A 386 6.17 3.80 -5.41
C SER A 386 4.77 4.39 -5.64
N TYR A 387 4.39 4.68 -6.89
CA TYR A 387 3.06 5.18 -7.25
C TYR A 387 2.17 4.05 -7.75
N TYR A 388 1.17 3.66 -6.96
CA TYR A 388 0.32 2.53 -7.33
C TYR A 388 -1.17 2.75 -7.09
N LEU A 389 -1.59 3.68 -6.21
CA LEU A 389 -2.99 3.88 -5.85
C LEU A 389 -3.58 5.10 -6.57
N LYS A 390 -4.69 4.90 -7.27
CA LYS A 390 -5.53 5.93 -7.90
C LYS A 390 -6.91 5.81 -7.31
N PHE A 391 -7.41 6.88 -6.73
CA PHE A 391 -8.73 6.94 -6.11
C PHE A 391 -9.49 8.17 -6.61
N TYR A 392 -10.68 7.95 -7.12
CA TYR A 392 -11.56 9.00 -7.60
C TYR A 392 -12.85 9.05 -6.80
N ILE A 393 -13.36 10.26 -6.61
CA ILE A 393 -14.76 10.52 -6.24
C ILE A 393 -15.40 11.29 -7.39
N PHE A 394 -16.49 10.76 -7.93
CA PHE A 394 -17.32 11.41 -8.94
C PHE A 394 -18.73 11.61 -8.44
N GLN A 395 -19.34 12.76 -8.79
CA GLN A 395 -20.79 12.86 -8.84
C GLN A 395 -21.25 12.26 -10.16
N VAL A 396 -22.25 11.38 -10.11
CA VAL A 396 -22.82 10.71 -11.28
C VAL A 396 -24.15 11.36 -11.62
N VAL A 397 -24.28 11.83 -12.86
CA VAL A 397 -25.46 12.56 -13.34
C VAL A 397 -25.99 11.89 -14.61
N ASP A 398 -27.32 11.80 -14.71
CA ASP A 398 -27.96 11.25 -15.91
C ASP A 398 -27.75 12.19 -17.10
N GLU A 399 -27.45 11.61 -18.26
CA GLU A 399 -27.42 12.36 -19.51
C GLU A 399 -28.87 12.61 -19.93
N LYS A 400 -29.29 13.89 -19.91
CA LYS A 400 -30.64 14.32 -20.32
C LYS A 400 -30.64 14.75 -21.79
#